data_5924d6af0410978f7277c86853b1a3e0
#
_entry.id   5924d6af0410978f7277c86853b1a3e0
#
_cell.length_a   1.000
_cell.length_b   1.000
_cell.length_c   1.000
_cell.angle_alpha   90.00
_cell.angle_beta   90.00
_cell.angle_gamma   90.00
#
_symmetry.space_group_name_H-M   'P 1'
#
loop_
_entity.id
_entity.type
_entity.pdbx_description
1 polymer ?
#
loop_
_entity_poly.entity_id
_entity_poly.type
_entity_poly.pdbx_seq_one_letter_code
_entity_poly.pdbx_strand_id
1 'polypeptide(L)'
;MRALSELALGEARTASSTVEDKAIAAEKALDMNKTEAQAAFDRVMIKLKARLGADVFSSWFGRLKLVEATKSVARLSVPTPFLRAWINNHYLAMIGDLWREENPDMLKVEIVVRSAMRHAVEQIQNEPMIEPQARLKTVSEAFGAKDKRPTAGVSGFSEGSTSVIGSSLDPRYTFASFVEGLSNRVAHAAARTVAESGMGAVRFNPLFIHASVGLGKTHILQAVAAEAIARNPSDRVVYLTAEYFMWRFATAIRDNSALSFKEQLRDIDLLIIDDMQFLQGKSIQNEFCHLLNLLIDSAKQVVVAADRPPAELESLDARVRSRLQGGVALEILPPDFGMRLDILKTRRASAQAEDATIKISDEILEHIAHAVTGTGRDLEGAFNQILFRRTFEPELTIERIDEVLAHLIRQGEPKRVRVEDIQRIVARHFNVPRSDLLSNRRTRTIVRPRQVAMYLAKTLTPRSLPEIGRRFGGRDHTTVLHAVRKIEGEQSKDAKLSQELEILKRLIQEQQ
;
A
#
# COMPACT_ATOMS: atom_id res chain seq x y z
N MET A 1 32.73 -42.72 43.45
CA MET A 1 31.49 -42.21 42.83
C MET A 1 31.37 -40.69 42.78
N ARG A 2 31.87 -39.91 43.75
CA ARG A 2 31.84 -38.39 43.65
C ARG A 2 32.78 -37.76 42.64
N ALA A 3 33.93 -38.35 42.34
CA ALA A 3 34.91 -37.82 41.41
C ALA A 3 34.49 -37.91 39.92
N LEU A 4 33.64 -38.86 39.55
CA LEU A 4 33.09 -39.00 38.19
C LEU A 4 31.93 -38.03 37.86
N SER A 5 31.27 -37.55 38.91
CA SER A 5 30.16 -36.57 38.78
C SER A 5 30.68 -35.15 38.58
N GLU A 6 31.85 -34.79 39.12
CA GLU A 6 32.43 -33.46 38.95
C GLU A 6 33.12 -33.28 37.60
N LEU A 7 33.66 -34.35 37.02
CA LEU A 7 34.23 -34.32 35.65
C LEU A 7 33.15 -34.17 34.58
N ALA A 8 32.02 -34.83 34.73
CA ALA A 8 30.87 -34.70 33.81
C ALA A 8 30.19 -33.31 33.87
N LEU A 9 30.18 -32.66 35.02
CA LEU A 9 29.66 -31.28 35.20
C LEU A 9 30.64 -30.22 34.65
N GLY A 10 31.94 -30.49 34.65
CA GLY A 10 32.98 -29.62 34.07
C GLY A 10 32.92 -29.63 32.54
N GLU A 11 32.78 -30.80 31.91
CA GLU A 11 32.69 -30.94 30.46
C GLU A 11 31.38 -30.37 29.92
N ALA A 12 30.25 -30.49 30.64
CA ALA A 12 28.98 -29.89 30.23
C ALA A 12 28.98 -28.35 30.30
N ARG A 13 29.72 -27.75 31.24
CA ARG A 13 29.89 -26.28 31.35
C ARG A 13 30.81 -25.71 30.27
N THR A 14 31.88 -26.40 29.89
CA THR A 14 32.77 -25.95 28.82
C THR A 14 32.13 -26.12 27.45
N ALA A 15 31.30 -27.16 27.22
CA ALA A 15 30.53 -27.33 25.98
C ALA A 15 29.44 -26.26 25.80
N SER A 16 28.76 -25.85 26.89
CA SER A 16 27.75 -24.79 26.85
C SER A 16 28.35 -23.41 26.53
N SER A 17 29.50 -23.07 27.12
CA SER A 17 30.16 -21.76 26.87
C SER A 17 30.71 -21.64 25.43
N THR A 18 31.20 -22.74 24.85
CA THR A 18 31.68 -22.76 23.47
C THR A 18 30.55 -22.67 22.43
N VAL A 19 29.32 -23.09 22.77
CA VAL A 19 28.16 -22.96 21.90
C VAL A 19 27.62 -21.54 21.95
N GLU A 20 27.55 -20.92 23.14
CA GLU A 20 27.15 -19.52 23.30
C GLU A 20 28.17 -18.55 22.64
N ASP A 21 29.47 -18.77 22.81
CA ASP A 21 30.48 -17.96 22.15
C ASP A 21 30.46 -18.09 20.62
N LYS A 22 30.15 -19.28 20.09
CA LYS A 22 29.95 -19.48 18.64
C LYS A 22 28.67 -18.85 18.13
N ALA A 23 27.58 -18.87 18.91
CA ALA A 23 26.33 -18.21 18.57
C ALA A 23 26.48 -16.68 18.53
N ILE A 24 27.14 -16.12 19.54
CA ILE A 24 27.44 -14.67 19.62
C ILE A 24 28.40 -14.25 18.50
N ALA A 25 29.40 -15.07 18.16
CA ALA A 25 30.30 -14.80 17.03
C ALA A 25 29.58 -14.89 15.68
N ALA A 26 28.67 -15.84 15.51
CA ALA A 26 27.84 -15.96 14.31
C ALA A 26 26.85 -14.78 14.16
N GLU A 27 26.25 -14.34 15.25
CA GLU A 27 25.34 -13.19 15.25
C GLU A 27 26.07 -11.87 14.94
N LYS A 28 27.28 -11.67 15.52
CA LYS A 28 28.16 -10.54 15.18
C LYS A 28 28.66 -10.60 13.73
N ALA A 29 28.94 -11.77 13.20
CA ALA A 29 29.33 -11.94 11.79
C ALA A 29 28.15 -11.67 10.82
N LEU A 30 26.90 -12.01 11.21
CA LEU A 30 25.70 -11.68 10.45
C LEU A 30 25.45 -10.17 10.44
N ASP A 31 25.62 -9.49 11.57
CA ASP A 31 25.42 -8.03 11.67
C ASP A 31 26.51 -7.25 10.93
N MET A 32 27.75 -7.68 10.96
CA MET A 32 28.83 -7.08 10.15
C MET A 32 28.57 -7.25 8.65
N ASN A 33 28.08 -8.41 8.23
CA ASN A 33 27.74 -8.67 6.83
C ASN A 33 26.55 -7.81 6.36
N LYS A 34 25.59 -7.53 7.23
CA LYS A 34 24.43 -6.66 6.95
C LYS A 34 24.83 -5.19 6.79
N THR A 35 25.74 -4.71 7.61
CA THR A 35 26.25 -3.33 7.57
C THR A 35 27.11 -3.10 6.31
N GLU A 36 27.91 -4.08 5.94
CA GLU A 36 28.76 -4.03 4.73
C GLU A 36 27.91 -4.09 3.46
N ALA A 37 26.88 -4.93 3.42
CA ALA A 37 25.92 -5.01 2.34
C ALA A 37 25.12 -3.71 2.17
N GLN A 38 24.72 -3.06 3.25
CA GLN A 38 24.05 -1.76 3.20
C GLN A 38 24.98 -0.67 2.68
N ALA A 39 26.24 -0.65 3.12
CA ALA A 39 27.24 0.31 2.63
C ALA A 39 27.53 0.13 1.12
N ALA A 40 27.59 -1.12 0.64
CA ALA A 40 27.73 -1.41 -0.78
C ALA A 40 26.48 -0.93 -1.58
N PHE A 41 25.29 -1.18 -1.07
CA PHE A 41 24.05 -0.66 -1.66
C PHE A 41 24.04 0.85 -1.76
N ASP A 42 24.44 1.56 -0.71
CA ASP A 42 24.48 3.02 -0.69
C ASP A 42 25.46 3.58 -1.74
N ARG A 43 26.63 2.93 -1.92
CA ARG A 43 27.58 3.30 -2.99
C ARG A 43 27.02 3.04 -4.39
N VAL A 44 26.34 1.91 -4.60
CA VAL A 44 25.64 1.62 -5.86
C VAL A 44 24.59 2.67 -6.16
N MET A 45 23.82 3.10 -5.14
CA MET A 45 22.80 4.15 -5.29
C MET A 45 23.40 5.50 -5.63
N ILE A 46 24.56 5.85 -5.07
CA ILE A 46 25.29 7.08 -5.40
C ILE A 46 25.77 7.04 -6.86
N LYS A 47 26.38 5.93 -7.30
CA LYS A 47 26.84 5.75 -8.69
C LYS A 47 25.66 5.78 -9.67
N LEU A 48 24.54 5.13 -9.32
CA LEU A 48 23.33 5.13 -10.14
C LEU A 48 22.76 6.55 -10.29
N LYS A 49 22.74 7.33 -9.20
CA LYS A 49 22.33 8.73 -9.24
C LYS A 49 23.23 9.58 -10.09
N ALA A 50 24.55 9.35 -10.06
CA ALA A 50 25.52 10.07 -10.87
C ALA A 50 25.36 9.77 -12.38
N ARG A 51 25.02 8.50 -12.73
CA ARG A 51 24.83 8.10 -14.14
C ARG A 51 23.49 8.56 -14.73
N LEU A 52 22.42 8.58 -13.92
CA LEU A 52 21.05 8.85 -14.38
C LEU A 52 20.60 10.29 -14.15
N GLY A 53 21.31 11.06 -13.35
CA GLY A 53 20.90 12.39 -12.90
C GLY A 53 19.93 12.33 -11.72
N ALA A 54 19.81 13.46 -11.01
CA ALA A 54 19.06 13.55 -9.76
C ALA A 54 17.55 13.32 -9.96
N ASP A 55 16.99 13.81 -11.07
CA ASP A 55 15.55 13.77 -11.35
C ASP A 55 15.07 12.35 -11.70
N VAL A 56 15.80 11.66 -12.59
CA VAL A 56 15.49 10.27 -12.96
C VAL A 56 15.69 9.35 -11.73
N PHE A 57 16.75 9.57 -10.97
CA PHE A 57 17.02 8.80 -9.77
C PHE A 57 15.92 8.96 -8.71
N SER A 58 15.49 10.20 -8.42
CA SER A 58 14.46 10.45 -7.41
C SER A 58 13.10 9.86 -7.81
N SER A 59 12.78 9.89 -9.09
CA SER A 59 11.52 9.38 -9.63
C SER A 59 11.42 7.85 -9.58
N TRP A 60 12.50 7.12 -9.86
CA TRP A 60 12.46 5.68 -10.07
C TRP A 60 13.15 4.86 -9.00
N PHE A 61 14.26 5.37 -8.46
CA PHE A 61 15.14 4.63 -7.56
C PHE A 61 15.10 5.10 -6.12
N GLY A 62 14.54 6.28 -5.84
CA GLY A 62 14.43 6.83 -4.49
C GLY A 62 13.65 5.95 -3.49
N ARG A 63 12.84 5.03 -4.00
CA ARG A 63 12.07 4.06 -3.19
C ARG A 63 12.63 2.65 -3.19
N LEU A 64 13.75 2.42 -3.87
CA LEU A 64 14.45 1.14 -3.87
C LEU A 64 15.05 0.90 -2.49
N LYS A 65 14.88 -0.29 -1.93
CA LYS A 65 15.47 -0.68 -0.64
C LYS A 65 16.17 -2.01 -0.77
N LEU A 66 17.31 -2.12 -0.11
CA LEU A 66 17.98 -3.41 0.07
C LEU A 66 17.14 -4.28 1.02
N VAL A 67 16.89 -5.51 0.62
CA VAL A 67 16.23 -6.54 1.44
C VAL A 67 17.27 -7.46 2.01
N GLU A 68 18.13 -7.97 1.15
CA GLU A 68 19.16 -8.94 1.47
C GLU A 68 20.26 -8.85 0.41
N ALA A 69 21.51 -8.99 0.83
CA ALA A 69 22.62 -9.21 -0.08
C ALA A 69 23.50 -10.33 0.46
N THR A 70 23.71 -11.34 -0.37
CA THR A 70 24.70 -12.40 -0.16
C THR A 70 25.91 -12.13 -1.05
N LYS A 71 26.93 -12.96 -0.99
CA LYS A 71 28.11 -12.81 -1.86
C LYS A 71 27.76 -12.84 -3.36
N SER A 72 26.72 -13.58 -3.75
CA SER A 72 26.37 -13.81 -5.16
C SER A 72 25.03 -13.19 -5.59
N VAL A 73 24.13 -12.85 -4.68
CA VAL A 73 22.79 -12.35 -5.01
C VAL A 73 22.43 -11.15 -4.16
N ALA A 74 22.02 -10.04 -4.82
CA ALA A 74 21.43 -8.89 -4.16
C ALA A 74 19.93 -8.84 -4.44
N ARG A 75 19.11 -8.79 -3.39
CA ARG A 75 17.66 -8.69 -3.48
C ARG A 75 17.21 -7.31 -3.07
N LEU A 76 16.60 -6.58 -4.00
CA LEU A 76 16.11 -5.21 -3.84
C LEU A 76 14.59 -5.19 -3.85
N SER A 77 13.95 -4.29 -3.09
CA SER A 77 12.49 -4.18 -3.04
C SER A 77 11.99 -2.85 -3.54
N VAL A 78 10.86 -2.92 -4.25
CA VAL A 78 10.11 -1.77 -4.76
C VAL A 78 8.65 -1.81 -4.27
N PRO A 79 7.96 -0.66 -4.21
CA PRO A 79 6.59 -0.61 -3.71
C PRO A 79 5.55 -1.24 -4.65
N THR A 80 5.75 -1.21 -5.97
CA THR A 80 4.73 -1.62 -6.95
C THR A 80 5.24 -2.65 -7.95
N PRO A 81 4.35 -3.55 -8.46
CA PRO A 81 4.68 -4.49 -9.54
C PRO A 81 5.16 -3.79 -10.81
N PHE A 82 4.59 -2.61 -11.09
CA PHE A 82 4.99 -1.78 -12.23
C PHE A 82 6.45 -1.34 -12.13
N LEU A 83 6.87 -0.77 -10.98
CA LEU A 83 8.26 -0.36 -10.77
C LEU A 83 9.23 -1.56 -10.90
N ARG A 84 8.83 -2.74 -10.43
CA ARG A 84 9.60 -3.98 -10.60
C ARG A 84 9.79 -4.32 -12.06
N ALA A 85 8.69 -4.38 -12.83
CA ALA A 85 8.74 -4.72 -14.25
C ALA A 85 9.57 -3.69 -15.02
N TRP A 86 9.39 -2.41 -14.73
CA TRP A 86 10.09 -1.33 -15.39
C TRP A 86 11.60 -1.33 -15.13
N ILE A 87 12.02 -1.45 -13.86
CA ILE A 87 13.45 -1.52 -13.51
C ILE A 87 14.09 -2.78 -14.10
N ASN A 88 13.39 -3.91 -14.08
CA ASN A 88 13.88 -5.15 -14.68
C ASN A 88 14.13 -5.00 -16.19
N ASN A 89 13.21 -4.36 -16.91
CA ASN A 89 13.32 -4.26 -18.36
C ASN A 89 14.35 -3.23 -18.83
N HIS A 90 14.59 -2.17 -18.05
CA HIS A 90 15.38 -1.03 -18.53
C HIS A 90 16.69 -0.79 -17.79
N TYR A 91 16.79 -1.21 -16.53
CA TYR A 91 17.92 -0.86 -15.68
C TYR A 91 18.55 -2.03 -14.91
N LEU A 92 17.99 -3.24 -14.99
CA LEU A 92 18.52 -4.40 -14.26
C LEU A 92 19.98 -4.69 -14.64
N ALA A 93 20.30 -4.61 -15.94
CA ALA A 93 21.68 -4.80 -16.43
C ALA A 93 22.63 -3.75 -15.82
N MET A 94 22.26 -2.47 -15.89
CA MET A 94 23.04 -1.37 -15.32
C MET A 94 23.24 -1.50 -13.79
N ILE A 95 22.18 -1.87 -13.08
CA ILE A 95 22.26 -2.10 -11.63
C ILE A 95 23.18 -3.30 -11.34
N GLY A 96 23.05 -4.36 -12.14
CA GLY A 96 23.92 -5.55 -12.03
C GLY A 96 25.40 -5.21 -12.27
N ASP A 97 25.70 -4.36 -13.27
CA ASP A 97 27.07 -3.90 -13.54
C ASP A 97 27.63 -3.08 -12.37
N LEU A 98 26.84 -2.15 -11.82
CA LEU A 98 27.25 -1.34 -10.67
C LEU A 98 27.47 -2.19 -9.41
N TRP A 99 26.68 -3.25 -9.21
CA TRP A 99 26.89 -4.18 -8.11
C TRP A 99 28.17 -5.03 -8.31
N ARG A 100 28.47 -5.44 -9.56
CA ARG A 100 29.75 -6.15 -9.88
C ARG A 100 30.95 -5.26 -9.70
N GLU A 101 30.85 -3.95 -9.95
CA GLU A 101 31.92 -2.99 -9.64
C GLU A 101 32.23 -2.90 -8.13
N GLU A 102 31.21 -3.08 -7.25
CA GLU A 102 31.37 -3.06 -5.79
C GLU A 102 31.72 -4.44 -5.21
N ASN A 103 31.21 -5.51 -5.82
CA ASN A 103 31.44 -6.88 -5.42
C ASN A 103 31.58 -7.76 -6.67
N PRO A 104 32.82 -8.14 -7.06
CA PRO A 104 33.07 -8.96 -8.25
C PRO A 104 32.40 -10.33 -8.22
N ASP A 105 32.10 -10.88 -7.04
CA ASP A 105 31.42 -12.17 -6.87
C ASP A 105 29.89 -12.10 -7.09
N MET A 106 29.34 -10.93 -7.36
CA MET A 106 27.91 -10.72 -7.55
C MET A 106 27.45 -11.28 -8.90
N LEU A 107 26.65 -12.34 -8.84
CA LEU A 107 26.14 -13.03 -10.03
C LEU A 107 24.76 -12.51 -10.47
N LYS A 108 23.91 -12.12 -9.53
CA LYS A 108 22.50 -11.78 -9.82
C LYS A 108 21.97 -10.67 -8.93
N VAL A 109 21.17 -9.78 -9.55
CA VAL A 109 20.34 -8.80 -8.83
C VAL A 109 18.88 -9.14 -9.06
N GLU A 110 18.10 -9.27 -8.00
CA GLU A 110 16.66 -9.56 -8.05
C GLU A 110 15.86 -8.39 -7.51
N ILE A 111 14.78 -8.02 -8.21
CA ILE A 111 13.86 -6.97 -7.76
C ILE A 111 12.52 -7.62 -7.38
N VAL A 112 12.08 -7.39 -6.15
CA VAL A 112 10.84 -7.95 -5.58
C VAL A 112 9.88 -6.85 -5.17
N VAL A 113 8.57 -7.16 -5.13
CA VAL A 113 7.55 -6.22 -4.66
C VAL A 113 7.34 -6.41 -3.17
N ARG A 114 7.28 -5.30 -2.41
CA ARG A 114 7.16 -5.35 -0.94
C ARG A 114 5.90 -6.06 -0.44
N SER A 115 4.79 -5.98 -1.16
CA SER A 115 3.56 -6.69 -0.81
C SER A 115 3.71 -8.21 -0.88
N ALA A 116 4.46 -8.73 -1.87
CA ALA A 116 4.74 -10.16 -2.00
C ALA A 116 5.60 -10.71 -0.87
N MET A 117 6.47 -9.87 -0.27
CA MET A 117 7.33 -10.30 0.84
C MET A 117 6.59 -10.48 2.16
N ARG A 118 5.53 -9.71 2.42
CA ARG A 118 4.72 -9.90 3.63
C ARG A 118 4.06 -11.28 3.67
N HIS A 119 3.60 -11.77 2.52
CA HIS A 119 3.02 -13.11 2.41
C HIS A 119 4.05 -14.25 2.52
N ALA A 120 5.27 -14.06 2.04
CA ALA A 120 6.32 -15.08 2.11
C ALA A 120 6.89 -15.26 3.53
N VAL A 121 7.02 -14.18 4.31
CA VAL A 121 7.53 -14.22 5.69
C VAL A 121 6.50 -14.85 6.65
N GLU A 122 5.19 -14.64 6.42
CA GLU A 122 4.13 -15.27 7.22
C GLU A 122 4.00 -16.78 6.95
N GLN A 123 4.33 -17.25 5.74
CA GLN A 123 4.32 -18.67 5.41
C GLN A 123 5.50 -19.46 6.02
N ILE A 124 6.65 -18.83 6.24
CA ILE A 124 7.84 -19.48 6.81
C ILE A 124 7.73 -19.66 8.34
N GLN A 125 6.88 -18.89 9.01
CA GLN A 125 6.70 -18.97 10.47
C GLN A 125 5.69 -20.02 10.94
N ASN A 126 4.94 -20.68 10.05
CA ASN A 126 3.85 -21.58 10.39
C ASN A 126 4.01 -23.03 9.90
N GLU A 127 5.18 -23.46 9.38
CA GLU A 127 5.39 -24.88 9.07
C GLU A 127 6.21 -25.57 10.18
N PRO A 128 5.73 -26.73 10.71
CA PRO A 128 6.54 -27.56 11.60
C PRO A 128 7.68 -28.20 10.81
N MET A 129 8.88 -28.14 11.38
CA MET A 129 10.10 -28.78 10.84
C MET A 129 9.88 -30.26 10.54
N ILE A 130 9.86 -30.63 9.27
CA ILE A 130 10.01 -32.00 8.77
C ILE A 130 11.26 -32.04 7.90
N GLU A 131 12.14 -33.00 8.21
CA GLU A 131 13.46 -33.17 7.61
C GLU A 131 13.48 -33.25 6.07
N PRO A 132 14.56 -32.77 5.39
CA PRO A 132 14.60 -32.62 3.94
C PRO A 132 15.24 -33.80 3.23
N GLN A 133 14.55 -34.93 3.08
CA GLN A 133 15.08 -36.02 2.24
C GLN A 133 14.12 -36.75 1.28
N ALA A 134 12.88 -36.34 1.09
CA ALA A 134 11.91 -37.09 0.30
C ALA A 134 11.16 -36.35 -0.83
N ARG A 135 11.63 -35.20 -1.31
CA ARG A 135 10.84 -34.38 -2.28
C ARG A 135 11.54 -34.02 -3.61
N LEU A 136 12.46 -34.81 -4.09
CA LEU A 136 13.15 -34.53 -5.37
C LEU A 136 12.75 -35.44 -6.55
N LYS A 137 11.73 -36.29 -6.45
CA LYS A 137 11.36 -37.22 -7.54
C LYS A 137 9.93 -37.14 -8.08
N THR A 138 9.07 -36.27 -7.59
CA THR A 138 7.64 -36.27 -7.99
C THR A 138 7.16 -35.02 -8.75
N VAL A 139 8.01 -34.07 -9.07
CA VAL A 139 7.59 -32.83 -9.79
C VAL A 139 7.89 -32.86 -11.28
N SER A 140 8.66 -33.88 -11.78
CA SER A 140 9.04 -33.95 -13.20
C SER A 140 8.05 -34.70 -14.10
N GLU A 141 7.07 -35.41 -13.57
CA GLU A 141 6.14 -36.21 -14.37
C GLU A 141 4.72 -35.65 -14.54
N ALA A 142 4.40 -34.52 -13.91
CA ALA A 142 3.05 -33.93 -13.96
C ALA A 142 2.84 -32.81 -15.01
N PHE A 143 3.85 -32.43 -15.78
CA PHE A 143 3.73 -31.39 -16.80
C PHE A 143 4.02 -31.88 -18.22
N GLY A 144 3.41 -32.99 -18.59
CA GLY A 144 3.43 -33.52 -19.93
C GLY A 144 2.03 -33.74 -20.49
N ALA A 145 1.24 -32.73 -20.70
CA ALA A 145 0.07 -32.80 -21.56
C ALA A 145 -0.19 -31.41 -22.18
N LYS A 146 -0.14 -31.39 -23.50
CA LYS A 146 -0.51 -30.28 -24.36
C LYS A 146 -1.96 -29.89 -24.12
N ASP A 147 -2.22 -28.71 -23.59
CA ASP A 147 -3.49 -28.06 -23.81
C ASP A 147 -3.25 -26.57 -24.12
N LYS A 148 -3.74 -26.19 -25.29
CA LYS A 148 -3.76 -24.84 -25.80
C LYS A 148 -4.78 -24.05 -25.00
N ARG A 149 -4.34 -23.34 -23.96
CA ARG A 149 -5.10 -22.22 -23.42
C ARG A 149 -4.58 -20.93 -24.03
N PRO A 150 -5.46 -20.01 -24.41
CA PRO A 150 -4.99 -18.71 -24.87
C PRO A 150 -4.32 -18.01 -23.69
N THR A 151 -3.02 -17.89 -23.77
CA THR A 151 -2.28 -16.92 -22.98
C THR A 151 -2.92 -15.57 -23.27
N ALA A 152 -3.52 -14.95 -22.25
CA ALA A 152 -3.79 -13.54 -22.29
C ALA A 152 -2.44 -12.85 -22.54
N GLY A 153 -2.20 -12.57 -23.78
CA GLY A 153 -0.95 -12.04 -24.27
C GLY A 153 -0.71 -10.70 -23.61
N VAL A 154 0.43 -10.56 -22.97
CA VAL A 154 1.15 -9.32 -23.03
C VAL A 154 1.38 -9.10 -24.53
N SER A 155 0.46 -8.37 -25.16
CA SER A 155 0.53 -8.01 -26.57
C SER A 155 1.86 -7.30 -26.76
N GLY A 156 2.77 -7.95 -27.45
CA GLY A 156 3.97 -7.33 -27.95
C GLY A 156 3.56 -6.06 -28.68
N PHE A 157 4.23 -4.96 -28.39
CA PHE A 157 4.13 -3.72 -29.11
C PHE A 157 4.51 -4.02 -30.58
N SER A 158 3.53 -4.18 -31.45
CA SER A 158 3.78 -4.17 -32.89
C SER A 158 4.12 -2.73 -33.28
N GLU A 159 5.35 -2.50 -33.69
CA GLU A 159 5.78 -1.32 -34.40
C GLU A 159 4.97 -1.22 -35.72
N GLY A 160 3.95 -0.36 -35.73
CA GLY A 160 3.21 -0.14 -36.99
C GLY A 160 1.77 0.32 -36.87
N SER A 161 1.38 1.04 -35.77
CA SER A 161 0.08 1.75 -35.73
C SER A 161 0.24 2.94 -34.79
N THR A 162 -0.26 4.10 -35.18
CA THR A 162 -0.29 5.35 -34.42
C THR A 162 -0.48 5.05 -32.93
N SER A 163 0.58 5.20 -32.15
CA SER A 163 0.67 4.73 -30.77
C SER A 163 -0.44 5.37 -29.93
N VAL A 164 -1.43 4.57 -29.55
CA VAL A 164 -2.47 4.98 -28.61
C VAL A 164 -1.77 5.36 -27.30
N ILE A 165 -1.77 6.64 -26.96
CA ILE A 165 -1.31 7.13 -25.67
C ILE A 165 -2.37 6.73 -24.66
N GLY A 166 -2.11 5.75 -23.82
CA GLY A 166 -3.05 5.37 -22.79
C GLY A 166 -2.77 3.97 -22.26
N SER A 167 -3.21 3.72 -21.04
CA SER A 167 -3.27 2.38 -20.46
C SER A 167 -4.53 1.67 -20.98
N SER A 168 -4.46 0.34 -21.18
CA SER A 168 -5.61 -0.45 -21.57
C SER A 168 -6.69 -0.39 -20.50
N LEU A 169 -7.95 -0.30 -20.93
CA LEU A 169 -9.10 -0.39 -20.03
C LEU A 169 -9.43 -1.86 -19.74
N ASP A 170 -9.81 -2.15 -18.51
CA ASP A 170 -10.34 -3.46 -18.11
C ASP A 170 -11.87 -3.48 -18.42
N PRO A 171 -12.35 -4.39 -19.28
CA PRO A 171 -13.76 -4.44 -19.68
C PRO A 171 -14.72 -4.72 -18.50
N ARG A 172 -14.21 -5.19 -17.36
CA ARG A 172 -14.99 -5.41 -16.15
C ARG A 172 -15.35 -4.11 -15.42
N TYR A 173 -14.64 -3.02 -15.65
CA TYR A 173 -14.84 -1.75 -14.96
C TYR A 173 -15.78 -0.84 -15.74
N THR A 174 -17.07 -1.00 -15.51
CA THR A 174 -18.15 -0.22 -16.14
C THR A 174 -19.04 0.41 -15.07
N PHE A 175 -19.84 1.40 -15.43
CA PHE A 175 -20.87 1.92 -14.52
C PHE A 175 -21.93 0.87 -14.15
N ALA A 176 -22.22 -0.09 -15.03
CA ALA A 176 -23.17 -1.16 -14.76
C ALA A 176 -22.67 -2.16 -13.69
N SER A 177 -21.37 -2.38 -13.62
CA SER A 177 -20.74 -3.25 -12.62
C SER A 177 -20.31 -2.51 -11.35
N PHE A 178 -20.40 -1.18 -11.32
CA PHE A 178 -20.10 -0.37 -10.16
C PHE A 178 -21.30 -0.29 -9.23
N VAL A 179 -21.16 -0.79 -8.01
CA VAL A 179 -22.25 -0.76 -7.03
C VAL A 179 -22.36 0.64 -6.43
N GLU A 180 -23.50 1.29 -6.65
CA GLU A 180 -23.81 2.59 -6.07
C GLU A 180 -24.39 2.44 -4.66
N GLY A 181 -23.94 3.27 -3.73
CA GLY A 181 -24.44 3.35 -2.36
C GLY A 181 -24.26 4.75 -1.77
N LEU A 182 -24.66 4.94 -0.51
CA LEU A 182 -24.57 6.25 0.16
C LEU A 182 -23.13 6.78 0.21
N SER A 183 -22.16 5.89 0.31
CA SER A 183 -20.73 6.24 0.45
C SER A 183 -20.06 6.73 -0.84
N ASN A 184 -20.66 6.50 -2.01
CA ASN A 184 -20.06 6.84 -3.30
C ASN A 184 -21.03 7.54 -4.29
N ARG A 185 -22.29 7.72 -3.93
CA ARG A 185 -23.35 8.27 -4.82
C ARG A 185 -22.95 9.59 -5.48
N VAL A 186 -22.36 10.52 -4.71
CA VAL A 186 -22.00 11.85 -5.25
C VAL A 186 -20.85 11.72 -6.26
N ALA A 187 -19.83 10.93 -5.94
CA ALA A 187 -18.72 10.68 -6.85
C ALA A 187 -19.18 9.93 -8.11
N HIS A 188 -20.07 8.94 -7.96
CA HIS A 188 -20.68 8.20 -9.07
C HIS A 188 -21.49 9.12 -10.00
N ALA A 189 -22.39 9.96 -9.44
CA ALA A 189 -23.20 10.89 -10.21
C ALA A 189 -22.33 11.93 -10.96
N ALA A 190 -21.31 12.49 -10.32
CA ALA A 190 -20.40 13.43 -10.96
C ALA A 190 -19.58 12.77 -12.09
N ALA A 191 -19.03 11.57 -11.84
CA ALA A 191 -18.30 10.79 -12.83
C ALA A 191 -19.17 10.45 -14.05
N ARG A 192 -20.43 10.04 -13.80
CA ARG A 192 -21.40 9.77 -14.86
C ARG A 192 -21.75 11.02 -15.66
N THR A 193 -21.96 12.16 -14.98
CA THR A 193 -22.20 13.44 -15.65
C THR A 193 -21.04 13.82 -16.56
N VAL A 194 -19.78 13.61 -16.14
CA VAL A 194 -18.60 13.86 -16.97
C VAL A 194 -18.57 12.94 -18.19
N ALA A 195 -18.82 11.64 -18.00
CA ALA A 195 -18.85 10.68 -19.11
C ALA A 195 -19.96 10.96 -20.15
N GLU A 196 -21.08 11.51 -19.68
CA GLU A 196 -22.25 11.80 -20.52
C GLU A 196 -22.19 13.18 -21.21
N SER A 197 -21.36 14.11 -20.75
CA SER A 197 -21.39 15.51 -21.19
C SER A 197 -20.83 15.73 -22.61
N GLY A 198 -19.96 14.84 -23.14
CA GLY A 198 -19.35 14.98 -24.46
C GLY A 198 -18.51 16.26 -24.63
N MET A 199 -17.95 16.47 -25.84
CA MET A 199 -17.21 17.68 -26.21
C MET A 199 -18.13 18.91 -26.20
N GLY A 200 -17.81 19.89 -25.36
CA GLY A 200 -18.46 21.22 -25.35
C GLY A 200 -19.17 21.60 -24.07
N ALA A 201 -19.43 20.68 -23.15
CA ALA A 201 -20.01 20.98 -21.85
C ALA A 201 -19.13 20.44 -20.72
N VAL A 202 -17.93 21.04 -20.58
CA VAL A 202 -17.00 20.69 -19.48
C VAL A 202 -17.65 20.96 -18.14
N ARG A 203 -17.72 19.92 -17.30
CA ARG A 203 -18.32 20.02 -15.95
C ARG A 203 -17.37 19.54 -14.89
N PHE A 204 -17.34 20.25 -13.76
CA PHE A 204 -16.51 19.85 -12.61
C PHE A 204 -15.03 19.70 -12.96
N ASN A 205 -14.42 20.69 -13.61
CA ASN A 205 -13.07 20.57 -14.17
C ASN A 205 -11.98 21.30 -13.35
N PRO A 206 -10.97 20.59 -12.86
CA PRO A 206 -10.84 19.12 -12.85
C PRO A 206 -11.82 18.45 -11.88
N LEU A 207 -12.33 17.26 -12.23
CA LEU A 207 -13.00 16.38 -11.27
C LEU A 207 -11.93 15.59 -10.53
N PHE A 208 -11.88 15.74 -9.22
CA PHE A 208 -10.93 15.04 -8.37
C PHE A 208 -11.66 14.06 -7.44
N ILE A 209 -11.34 12.76 -7.56
CA ILE A 209 -11.95 11.70 -6.75
C ILE A 209 -10.88 11.16 -5.79
N HIS A 210 -11.14 11.23 -4.48
CA HIS A 210 -10.21 10.66 -3.52
C HIS A 210 -10.87 9.61 -2.63
N ALA A 211 -10.07 8.64 -2.23
CA ALA A 211 -10.51 7.57 -1.34
C ALA A 211 -9.32 6.75 -0.86
N SER A 212 -9.43 6.10 0.28
CA SER A 212 -8.47 5.09 0.70
C SER A 212 -8.29 3.99 -0.35
N VAL A 213 -7.23 3.21 -0.24
CA VAL A 213 -6.93 2.13 -1.18
C VAL A 213 -8.06 1.08 -1.17
N GLY A 214 -8.47 0.61 -2.36
CA GLY A 214 -9.45 -0.46 -2.49
C GLY A 214 -10.93 -0.04 -2.47
N LEU A 215 -11.25 1.28 -2.47
CA LEU A 215 -12.62 1.80 -2.45
C LEU A 215 -13.22 2.09 -3.84
N GLY A 216 -12.63 1.58 -4.92
CA GLY A 216 -13.22 1.64 -6.26
C GLY A 216 -12.83 2.85 -7.12
N LYS A 217 -11.79 3.63 -6.77
CA LYS A 217 -11.30 4.76 -7.59
C LYS A 217 -10.99 4.35 -9.03
N THR A 218 -10.15 3.36 -9.21
CA THR A 218 -9.77 2.84 -10.54
C THR A 218 -11.00 2.36 -11.33
N HIS A 219 -11.95 1.70 -10.66
CA HIS A 219 -13.19 1.23 -11.30
C HIS A 219 -14.00 2.41 -11.86
N ILE A 220 -14.27 3.43 -11.05
CA ILE A 220 -15.08 4.57 -11.48
C ILE A 220 -14.35 5.38 -12.58
N LEU A 221 -13.03 5.54 -12.52
CA LEU A 221 -12.27 6.23 -13.56
C LEU A 221 -12.29 5.48 -14.89
N GLN A 222 -12.13 4.16 -14.87
CA GLN A 222 -12.21 3.35 -16.07
C GLN A 222 -13.64 3.26 -16.62
N ALA A 223 -14.67 3.27 -15.76
CA ALA A 223 -16.06 3.37 -16.16
C ALA A 223 -16.34 4.69 -16.90
N VAL A 224 -15.78 5.82 -16.43
CA VAL A 224 -15.83 7.12 -17.15
C VAL A 224 -15.22 7.00 -18.53
N ALA A 225 -14.01 6.42 -18.62
CA ALA A 225 -13.34 6.26 -19.90
C ALA A 225 -14.12 5.39 -20.88
N ALA A 226 -14.60 4.23 -20.42
CA ALA A 226 -15.36 3.28 -21.21
C ALA A 226 -16.67 3.89 -21.75
N GLU A 227 -17.43 4.57 -20.88
CA GLU A 227 -18.70 5.21 -21.24
C GLU A 227 -18.49 6.38 -22.22
N ALA A 228 -17.46 7.23 -21.98
CA ALA A 228 -17.14 8.35 -22.87
C ALA A 228 -16.78 7.86 -24.28
N ILE A 229 -15.94 6.82 -24.40
CA ILE A 229 -15.56 6.22 -25.69
C ILE A 229 -16.79 5.60 -26.38
N ALA A 230 -17.64 4.90 -25.62
CA ALA A 230 -18.83 4.26 -26.18
C ALA A 230 -19.86 5.26 -26.74
N ARG A 231 -20.00 6.42 -26.07
CA ARG A 231 -20.94 7.49 -26.50
C ARG A 231 -20.39 8.31 -27.65
N ASN A 232 -19.13 8.67 -27.59
CA ASN A 232 -18.50 9.51 -28.60
C ASN A 232 -17.18 8.87 -29.06
N PRO A 233 -17.23 7.95 -30.03
CA PRO A 233 -16.02 7.27 -30.54
C PRO A 233 -15.01 8.21 -31.23
N SER A 234 -15.41 9.44 -31.55
CA SER A 234 -14.53 10.48 -32.12
C SER A 234 -13.68 11.19 -31.07
N ASP A 235 -14.09 11.15 -29.79
CA ASP A 235 -13.40 11.84 -28.72
C ASP A 235 -12.09 11.12 -28.37
N ARG A 236 -11.04 11.90 -28.19
CA ARG A 236 -9.74 11.38 -27.74
C ARG A 236 -9.73 11.25 -26.21
N VAL A 237 -10.16 10.09 -25.73
CA VAL A 237 -10.16 9.74 -24.30
C VAL A 237 -8.86 9.04 -23.95
N VAL A 238 -8.14 9.54 -22.95
CA VAL A 238 -6.89 8.97 -22.47
C VAL A 238 -6.96 8.68 -20.99
N TYR A 239 -6.83 7.39 -20.64
CA TYR A 239 -6.68 6.92 -19.26
C TYR A 239 -5.22 6.56 -19.00
N LEU A 240 -4.63 7.12 -17.95
CA LEU A 240 -3.24 6.89 -17.52
C LEU A 240 -3.17 6.71 -16.00
N THR A 241 -2.21 5.93 -15.54
CA THR A 241 -1.73 6.08 -14.16
C THR A 241 -0.64 7.15 -14.09
N ALA A 242 -0.47 7.81 -12.94
CA ALA A 242 0.62 8.76 -12.76
C ALA A 242 2.00 8.13 -13.04
N GLU A 243 2.20 6.86 -12.67
CA GLU A 243 3.43 6.11 -12.96
C GLU A 243 3.63 5.92 -14.47
N TYR A 244 2.57 5.58 -15.22
CA TYR A 244 2.67 5.42 -16.68
C TYR A 244 2.96 6.75 -17.37
N PHE A 245 2.33 7.85 -16.94
CA PHE A 245 2.63 9.19 -17.42
C PHE A 245 4.11 9.54 -17.23
N MET A 246 4.64 9.31 -16.01
CA MET A 246 6.06 9.55 -15.72
C MET A 246 6.98 8.74 -16.64
N TRP A 247 6.65 7.48 -16.85
CA TRP A 247 7.43 6.60 -17.71
C TRP A 247 7.44 7.11 -19.17
N ARG A 248 6.27 7.40 -19.73
CA ARG A 248 6.15 7.91 -21.10
C ARG A 248 6.92 9.22 -21.29
N PHE A 249 6.80 10.12 -20.33
CA PHE A 249 7.49 11.40 -20.37
C PHE A 249 9.01 11.24 -20.27
N ALA A 250 9.51 10.41 -19.35
CA ALA A 250 10.94 10.14 -19.24
C ALA A 250 11.51 9.46 -20.50
N THR A 251 10.74 8.55 -21.11
CA THR A 251 11.10 7.92 -22.38
C THR A 251 11.14 8.94 -23.50
N ALA A 252 10.15 9.80 -23.60
CA ALA A 252 10.11 10.85 -24.62
C ALA A 252 11.28 11.85 -24.52
N ILE A 253 11.72 12.17 -23.28
CA ILE A 253 12.93 12.99 -23.08
C ILE A 253 14.18 12.25 -23.58
N ARG A 254 14.37 10.99 -23.21
CA ARG A 254 15.52 10.18 -23.61
C ARG A 254 15.62 10.04 -25.12
N ASP A 255 14.48 9.85 -25.78
CA ASP A 255 14.38 9.62 -27.21
C ASP A 255 14.26 10.92 -28.03
N ASN A 256 14.47 12.10 -27.40
CA ASN A 256 14.33 13.45 -27.98
C ASN A 256 12.97 13.70 -28.66
N SER A 257 11.92 13.00 -28.23
CA SER A 257 10.54 13.07 -28.74
C SER A 257 9.58 13.80 -27.80
N ALA A 258 10.09 14.54 -26.82
CA ALA A 258 9.28 15.21 -25.80
C ALA A 258 8.27 16.20 -26.40
N LEU A 259 8.61 16.88 -27.50
CA LEU A 259 7.71 17.80 -28.19
C LEU A 259 6.51 17.05 -28.80
N SER A 260 6.78 15.98 -29.56
CA SER A 260 5.74 15.13 -30.13
C SER A 260 4.81 14.52 -29.07
N PHE A 261 5.36 14.09 -27.93
CA PHE A 261 4.55 13.62 -26.82
C PHE A 261 3.62 14.71 -26.25
N LYS A 262 4.11 15.95 -26.11
CA LYS A 262 3.29 17.09 -25.68
C LYS A 262 2.19 17.43 -26.70
N GLU A 263 2.50 17.40 -27.99
CA GLU A 263 1.50 17.62 -29.05
C GLU A 263 0.40 16.58 -29.02
N GLN A 264 0.74 15.30 -28.84
CA GLN A 264 -0.23 14.23 -28.71
C GLN A 264 -1.15 14.41 -27.48
N LEU A 265 -0.61 14.91 -26.36
CA LEU A 265 -1.40 15.20 -25.16
C LEU A 265 -2.26 16.46 -25.29
N ARG A 266 -1.90 17.40 -26.16
CA ARG A 266 -2.67 18.63 -26.43
C ARG A 266 -4.00 18.34 -27.10
N ASP A 267 -4.05 17.31 -27.93
CA ASP A 267 -5.22 16.98 -28.73
C ASP A 267 -6.23 16.08 -27.99
N ILE A 268 -6.04 15.84 -26.68
CA ILE A 268 -6.93 15.04 -25.85
C ILE A 268 -8.18 15.82 -25.50
N ASP A 269 -9.34 15.15 -25.50
CA ASP A 269 -10.63 15.73 -25.12
C ASP A 269 -10.99 15.42 -23.66
N LEU A 270 -10.63 14.21 -23.20
CA LEU A 270 -10.80 13.76 -21.84
C LEU A 270 -9.52 13.09 -21.34
N LEU A 271 -8.87 13.69 -20.34
CA LEU A 271 -7.71 13.13 -19.66
C LEU A 271 -8.11 12.57 -18.30
N ILE A 272 -7.83 11.30 -18.07
CA ILE A 272 -8.09 10.61 -16.80
C ILE A 272 -6.77 10.13 -16.21
N ILE A 273 -6.45 10.60 -15.00
CA ILE A 273 -5.22 10.22 -14.28
C ILE A 273 -5.56 9.49 -12.99
N ASP A 274 -5.12 8.24 -12.89
CA ASP A 274 -5.24 7.45 -11.66
C ASP A 274 -3.96 7.48 -10.83
N ASP A 275 -4.11 7.25 -9.53
CA ASP A 275 -3.02 7.12 -8.56
C ASP A 275 -2.07 8.33 -8.54
N MET A 276 -2.62 9.54 -8.54
CA MET A 276 -1.91 10.81 -8.58
C MET A 276 -0.89 10.99 -7.44
N GLN A 277 -1.05 10.32 -6.30
CA GLN A 277 -0.10 10.31 -5.18
C GLN A 277 1.29 9.78 -5.57
N PHE A 278 1.41 9.07 -6.68
CA PHE A 278 2.68 8.53 -7.17
C PHE A 278 3.43 9.46 -8.13
N LEU A 279 2.83 10.59 -8.53
CA LEU A 279 3.50 11.56 -9.39
C LEU A 279 4.69 12.19 -8.66
N GLN A 280 5.90 11.98 -9.17
CA GLN A 280 7.16 12.42 -8.57
C GLN A 280 8.12 13.02 -9.60
N GLY A 281 9.16 13.72 -9.07
CA GLY A 281 10.15 14.39 -9.89
C GLY A 281 9.71 15.79 -10.25
N LYS A 282 10.51 16.79 -9.83
CA LYS A 282 10.18 18.21 -9.96
C LYS A 282 9.98 18.64 -11.43
N SER A 283 10.81 18.13 -12.33
CA SER A 283 10.67 18.41 -13.78
C SER A 283 9.38 17.83 -14.34
N ILE A 284 9.04 16.59 -13.97
CA ILE A 284 7.83 15.90 -14.43
C ILE A 284 6.57 16.61 -13.90
N GLN A 285 6.58 17.01 -12.64
CA GLN A 285 5.46 17.73 -12.03
C GLN A 285 5.25 19.11 -12.65
N ASN A 286 6.32 19.80 -13.02
CA ASN A 286 6.23 21.06 -13.76
C ASN A 286 5.56 20.87 -15.14
N GLU A 287 5.99 19.85 -15.87
CA GLU A 287 5.39 19.55 -17.18
C GLU A 287 3.95 19.10 -17.06
N PHE A 288 3.65 18.29 -16.04
CA PHE A 288 2.26 17.92 -15.75
C PHE A 288 1.39 19.13 -15.39
N CYS A 289 1.94 20.10 -14.64
CA CYS A 289 1.25 21.36 -14.35
C CYS A 289 0.96 22.16 -15.63
N HIS A 290 1.92 22.22 -16.55
CA HIS A 290 1.72 22.87 -17.86
C HIS A 290 0.64 22.16 -18.68
N LEU A 291 0.62 20.83 -18.68
CA LEU A 291 -0.41 20.05 -19.36
C LEU A 291 -1.79 20.31 -18.78
N LEU A 292 -1.93 20.30 -17.43
CA LEU A 292 -3.18 20.62 -16.76
C LEU A 292 -3.71 22.00 -17.13
N ASN A 293 -2.83 23.02 -17.11
CA ASN A 293 -3.22 24.37 -17.48
C ASN A 293 -3.72 24.40 -18.92
N LEU A 294 -2.97 23.82 -19.85
CA LEU A 294 -3.32 23.80 -21.26
C LEU A 294 -4.68 23.11 -21.51
N LEU A 295 -4.94 21.98 -20.88
CA LEU A 295 -6.21 21.26 -21.04
C LEU A 295 -7.38 22.05 -20.43
N ILE A 296 -7.22 22.57 -19.22
CA ILE A 296 -8.27 23.37 -18.54
C ILE A 296 -8.58 24.64 -19.34
N ASP A 297 -7.54 25.38 -19.77
CA ASP A 297 -7.68 26.62 -20.52
C ASP A 297 -8.27 26.39 -21.93
N SER A 298 -8.09 25.20 -22.50
CA SER A 298 -8.68 24.76 -23.77
C SER A 298 -10.07 24.11 -23.61
N ALA A 299 -10.67 24.21 -22.44
CA ALA A 299 -11.97 23.58 -22.12
C ALA A 299 -12.00 22.06 -22.37
N LYS A 300 -10.88 21.37 -22.14
CA LYS A 300 -10.79 19.90 -22.15
C LYS A 300 -11.07 19.36 -20.77
N GLN A 301 -11.74 18.21 -20.68
CA GLN A 301 -12.10 17.60 -19.41
C GLN A 301 -10.92 16.87 -18.78
N VAL A 302 -10.73 17.07 -17.48
CA VAL A 302 -9.72 16.38 -16.67
C VAL A 302 -10.38 15.69 -15.48
N VAL A 303 -10.06 14.42 -15.28
CA VAL A 303 -10.49 13.62 -14.11
C VAL A 303 -9.26 13.03 -13.44
N VAL A 304 -9.14 13.19 -12.14
CA VAL A 304 -7.97 12.73 -11.38
C VAL A 304 -8.40 11.93 -10.16
N ALA A 305 -7.69 10.83 -9.86
CA ALA A 305 -7.89 10.14 -8.59
C ALA A 305 -6.62 10.03 -7.76
N ALA A 306 -6.78 10.04 -6.44
CA ALA A 306 -5.71 9.84 -5.47
C ALA A 306 -6.19 9.13 -4.20
N ASP A 307 -5.24 8.76 -3.32
CA ASP A 307 -5.53 8.13 -2.04
C ASP A 307 -6.01 9.11 -0.95
N ARG A 308 -5.88 10.43 -1.20
CA ARG A 308 -6.24 11.52 -0.26
C ARG A 308 -6.58 12.80 -1.02
N PRO A 309 -7.20 13.81 -0.35
CA PRO A 309 -7.56 15.07 -1.01
C PRO A 309 -6.33 15.85 -1.51
N PRO A 310 -6.49 16.75 -2.49
CA PRO A 310 -5.38 17.50 -3.08
C PRO A 310 -4.54 18.27 -2.06
N ALA A 311 -5.17 18.80 -1.01
CA ALA A 311 -4.48 19.56 0.05
C ALA A 311 -3.42 18.70 0.80
N GLU A 312 -3.65 17.41 0.94
CA GLU A 312 -2.81 16.48 1.68
C GLU A 312 -1.77 15.75 0.81
N LEU A 313 -1.74 16.01 -0.49
CA LEU A 313 -0.74 15.45 -1.40
C LEU A 313 0.59 16.25 -1.29
N GLU A 314 1.28 16.11 -0.16
CA GLU A 314 2.52 16.85 0.13
C GLU A 314 3.65 16.54 -0.87
N SER A 315 3.60 15.37 -1.53
CA SER A 315 4.55 14.99 -2.57
C SER A 315 4.42 15.79 -3.85
N LEU A 316 3.29 16.49 -4.07
CA LEU A 316 3.04 17.31 -5.25
C LEU A 316 3.49 18.76 -5.05
N ASP A 317 3.97 19.36 -6.14
CA ASP A 317 4.24 20.80 -6.20
C ASP A 317 2.99 21.62 -5.85
N ALA A 318 3.19 22.75 -5.18
CA ALA A 318 2.09 23.61 -4.73
C ALA A 318 1.21 24.11 -5.89
N ARG A 319 1.78 24.32 -7.09
CA ARG A 319 1.04 24.75 -8.29
C ARG A 319 0.12 23.64 -8.81
N VAL A 320 0.59 22.38 -8.84
CA VAL A 320 -0.24 21.23 -9.22
C VAL A 320 -1.39 21.08 -8.22
N ARG A 321 -1.11 21.12 -6.92
CA ARG A 321 -2.14 21.04 -5.88
C ARG A 321 -3.19 22.15 -6.03
N SER A 322 -2.75 23.37 -6.24
CA SER A 322 -3.65 24.53 -6.41
C SER A 322 -4.58 24.34 -7.62
N ARG A 323 -4.08 23.82 -8.74
CA ARG A 323 -4.90 23.55 -9.93
C ARG A 323 -5.92 22.44 -9.68
N LEU A 324 -5.52 21.38 -9.01
CA LEU A 324 -6.43 20.28 -8.64
C LEU A 324 -7.50 20.74 -7.64
N GLN A 325 -7.19 21.66 -6.75
CA GLN A 325 -8.15 22.28 -5.82
C GLN A 325 -9.12 23.25 -6.50
N GLY A 326 -8.77 23.79 -7.65
CA GLY A 326 -9.64 24.71 -8.40
C GLY A 326 -10.90 24.07 -8.98
N GLY A 327 -10.97 22.75 -9.00
CA GLY A 327 -12.12 21.97 -9.46
C GLY A 327 -13.01 21.46 -8.32
N VAL A 328 -13.63 20.30 -8.54
CA VAL A 328 -14.51 19.64 -7.56
C VAL A 328 -13.80 18.40 -7.01
N ALA A 329 -13.56 18.38 -5.71
CA ALA A 329 -12.99 17.22 -5.02
C ALA A 329 -14.09 16.45 -4.28
N LEU A 330 -14.19 15.14 -4.57
CA LEU A 330 -15.21 14.23 -4.03
C LEU A 330 -14.56 13.03 -3.36
N GLU A 331 -15.08 12.67 -2.19
CA GLU A 331 -14.62 11.54 -1.43
C GLU A 331 -15.49 10.29 -1.66
N ILE A 332 -14.86 9.13 -1.77
CA ILE A 332 -15.54 7.83 -1.66
C ILE A 332 -15.22 7.25 -0.29
N LEU A 333 -16.26 7.04 0.50
CA LEU A 333 -16.17 6.47 1.84
C LEU A 333 -16.23 4.93 1.81
N PRO A 334 -15.83 4.25 2.90
CA PRO A 334 -15.99 2.80 3.02
C PRO A 334 -17.45 2.36 2.84
N PRO A 335 -17.69 1.17 2.23
CA PRO A 335 -19.02 0.66 1.99
C PRO A 335 -19.69 0.24 3.31
N ASP A 336 -20.99 0.54 3.45
CA ASP A 336 -21.82 0.00 4.52
C ASP A 336 -22.13 -1.49 4.28
N PHE A 337 -22.84 -2.14 5.22
CA PHE A 337 -23.18 -3.56 5.10
C PHE A 337 -23.98 -3.88 3.84
N GLY A 338 -25.01 -3.09 3.54
CA GLY A 338 -25.85 -3.29 2.37
C GLY A 338 -25.03 -3.23 1.07
N MET A 339 -24.20 -2.20 0.94
CA MET A 339 -23.33 -2.05 -0.21
C MET A 339 -22.27 -3.17 -0.32
N ARG A 340 -21.72 -3.65 0.81
CA ARG A 340 -20.81 -4.80 0.79
C ARG A 340 -21.50 -6.06 0.27
N LEU A 341 -22.72 -6.31 0.72
CA LEU A 341 -23.52 -7.44 0.26
C LEU A 341 -23.83 -7.33 -1.25
N ASP A 342 -24.20 -6.14 -1.73
CA ASP A 342 -24.48 -5.91 -3.15
C ASP A 342 -23.23 -6.05 -4.02
N ILE A 343 -22.05 -5.64 -3.54
CA ILE A 343 -20.76 -5.90 -4.20
C ILE A 343 -20.54 -7.42 -4.35
N LEU A 344 -20.75 -8.18 -3.30
CA LEU A 344 -20.59 -9.65 -3.33
C LEU A 344 -21.61 -10.32 -4.26
N LYS A 345 -22.87 -9.87 -4.27
CA LYS A 345 -23.90 -10.35 -5.20
C LYS A 345 -23.54 -10.06 -6.65
N THR A 346 -23.03 -8.87 -6.94
CA THR A 346 -22.56 -8.50 -8.28
C THR A 346 -21.38 -9.36 -8.71
N ARG A 347 -20.44 -9.63 -7.81
CA ARG A 347 -19.30 -10.53 -8.08
C ARG A 347 -19.75 -11.97 -8.32
N ARG A 348 -20.72 -12.48 -7.53
CA ARG A 348 -21.32 -13.80 -7.77
C ARG A 348 -21.99 -13.87 -9.15
N ALA A 349 -22.77 -12.89 -9.51
CA ALA A 349 -23.44 -12.84 -10.82
C ALA A 349 -22.42 -12.86 -11.97
N SER A 350 -21.34 -12.10 -11.86
CA SER A 350 -20.25 -12.11 -12.85
C SER A 350 -19.56 -13.48 -12.94
N ALA A 351 -19.26 -14.11 -11.80
CA ALA A 351 -18.66 -15.45 -11.78
C ALA A 351 -19.59 -16.52 -12.34
N GLN A 352 -20.90 -16.42 -12.07
CA GLN A 352 -21.90 -17.34 -12.63
C GLN A 352 -22.13 -17.16 -14.15
N ALA A 353 -21.88 -15.97 -14.68
CA ALA A 353 -21.91 -15.74 -16.12
C ALA A 353 -20.74 -16.41 -16.85
N GLU A 354 -19.58 -16.54 -16.17
CA GLU A 354 -18.41 -17.26 -16.68
C GLU A 354 -18.54 -18.78 -16.47
N ASP A 355 -19.07 -19.20 -15.32
CA ASP A 355 -19.25 -20.60 -14.95
C ASP A 355 -20.57 -20.81 -14.18
N ALA A 356 -21.59 -21.33 -14.88
CA ALA A 356 -22.92 -21.58 -14.33
C ALA A 356 -22.95 -22.63 -13.21
N THR A 357 -21.87 -23.40 -13.00
CA THR A 357 -21.77 -24.39 -11.93
C THR A 357 -21.52 -23.76 -10.55
N ILE A 358 -21.13 -22.47 -10.50
CA ILE A 358 -20.86 -21.74 -9.27
C ILE A 358 -22.16 -21.50 -8.50
N LYS A 359 -22.29 -22.16 -7.35
CA LYS A 359 -23.45 -22.00 -6.44
C LYS A 359 -22.95 -21.50 -5.08
N ILE A 360 -23.06 -20.21 -4.80
CA ILE A 360 -22.78 -19.61 -3.49
C ILE A 360 -24.11 -19.09 -2.95
N SER A 361 -24.53 -19.55 -1.76
CA SER A 361 -25.79 -19.15 -1.13
C SER A 361 -25.73 -17.70 -0.65
N ASP A 362 -26.90 -17.06 -0.48
CA ASP A 362 -26.98 -15.71 0.06
C ASP A 362 -26.47 -15.66 1.51
N GLU A 363 -26.68 -16.70 2.31
CA GLU A 363 -26.17 -16.83 3.67
C GLU A 363 -24.63 -16.71 3.74
N ILE A 364 -23.93 -17.33 2.79
CA ILE A 364 -22.47 -17.20 2.69
C ILE A 364 -22.06 -15.76 2.36
N LEU A 365 -22.77 -15.10 1.41
CA LEU A 365 -22.47 -13.72 1.05
C LEU A 365 -22.76 -12.76 2.21
N GLU A 366 -23.86 -12.94 2.93
CA GLU A 366 -24.19 -12.18 4.13
C GLU A 366 -23.14 -12.36 5.21
N HIS A 367 -22.70 -13.60 5.44
CA HIS A 367 -21.64 -13.90 6.41
C HIS A 367 -20.32 -13.18 6.03
N ILE A 368 -19.89 -13.27 4.76
CA ILE A 368 -18.68 -12.56 4.28
C ILE A 368 -18.87 -11.04 4.45
N ALA A 369 -20.04 -10.48 4.09
CA ALA A 369 -20.29 -9.05 4.22
C ALA A 369 -20.28 -8.56 5.68
N HIS A 370 -20.64 -9.42 6.65
CA HIS A 370 -20.51 -9.13 8.07
C HIS A 370 -19.08 -9.25 8.57
N ALA A 371 -18.39 -10.31 8.20
CA ALA A 371 -17.05 -10.63 8.68
C ALA A 371 -15.97 -9.71 8.10
N VAL A 372 -16.06 -9.36 6.81
CA VAL A 372 -15.09 -8.53 6.10
C VAL A 372 -15.60 -7.10 6.04
N THR A 373 -15.21 -6.27 6.99
CA THR A 373 -15.62 -4.85 7.10
C THR A 373 -14.65 -3.89 6.39
N GLY A 374 -13.68 -4.41 5.66
CA GLY A 374 -12.64 -3.67 4.96
C GLY A 374 -13.10 -3.00 3.67
N THR A 375 -12.21 -2.97 2.70
CA THR A 375 -12.41 -2.33 1.41
C THR A 375 -13.08 -3.26 0.38
N GLY A 376 -13.51 -2.71 -0.77
CA GLY A 376 -14.01 -3.52 -1.89
C GLY A 376 -12.96 -4.55 -2.38
N ARG A 377 -11.68 -4.23 -2.29
CA ARG A 377 -10.58 -5.17 -2.63
C ARG A 377 -10.50 -6.34 -1.64
N ASP A 378 -10.76 -6.09 -0.36
CA ASP A 378 -10.77 -7.15 0.65
C ASP A 378 -11.98 -8.07 0.45
N LEU A 379 -13.15 -7.52 0.09
CA LEU A 379 -14.34 -8.29 -0.28
C LEU A 379 -14.11 -9.15 -1.53
N GLU A 380 -13.49 -8.58 -2.56
CA GLU A 380 -13.12 -9.32 -3.76
C GLU A 380 -12.12 -10.44 -3.45
N GLY A 381 -11.11 -10.15 -2.62
CA GLY A 381 -10.15 -11.14 -2.12
C GLY A 381 -10.83 -12.27 -1.35
N ALA A 382 -11.77 -11.95 -0.47
CA ALA A 382 -12.56 -12.91 0.29
C ALA A 382 -13.40 -13.79 -0.64
N PHE A 383 -14.14 -13.19 -1.57
CA PHE A 383 -14.96 -13.90 -2.53
C PHE A 383 -14.13 -14.86 -3.38
N ASN A 384 -12.99 -14.41 -3.92
CA ASN A 384 -12.11 -15.23 -4.74
C ASN A 384 -11.51 -16.41 -3.95
N GLN A 385 -11.20 -16.24 -2.67
CA GLN A 385 -10.72 -17.32 -1.81
C GLN A 385 -11.79 -18.38 -1.57
N ILE A 386 -13.04 -17.97 -1.32
CA ILE A 386 -14.16 -18.88 -1.16
C ILE A 386 -14.43 -19.63 -2.48
N LEU A 387 -14.42 -18.91 -3.60
CA LEU A 387 -14.60 -19.51 -4.92
C LEU A 387 -13.52 -20.57 -5.22
N PHE A 388 -12.26 -20.24 -4.96
CA PHE A 388 -11.15 -21.18 -5.13
C PHE A 388 -11.30 -22.42 -4.23
N ARG A 389 -11.64 -22.23 -2.95
CA ARG A 389 -11.82 -23.35 -2.01
C ARG A 389 -12.94 -24.30 -2.44
N ARG A 390 -14.06 -23.78 -2.92
CA ARG A 390 -15.20 -24.58 -3.39
C ARG A 390 -14.85 -25.52 -4.55
N THR A 391 -13.82 -25.22 -5.32
CA THR A 391 -13.32 -26.12 -6.37
C THR A 391 -12.82 -27.43 -5.77
N PHE A 392 -12.32 -27.42 -4.53
CA PHE A 392 -11.77 -28.60 -3.84
C PHE A 392 -12.64 -29.10 -2.69
N GLU A 393 -13.43 -28.22 -2.08
CA GLU A 393 -14.32 -28.47 -0.95
C GLU A 393 -15.72 -27.96 -1.32
N PRO A 394 -16.60 -28.80 -1.98
CA PRO A 394 -17.90 -28.34 -2.49
C PRO A 394 -18.86 -27.83 -1.41
N GLU A 395 -18.79 -28.36 -0.19
CA GLU A 395 -19.58 -27.96 0.96
C GLU A 395 -18.68 -27.21 1.97
N LEU A 396 -18.72 -25.88 1.89
CA LEU A 396 -18.04 -25.01 2.87
C LEU A 396 -19.00 -24.67 3.99
N THR A 397 -18.68 -25.07 5.22
CA THR A 397 -19.36 -24.62 6.45
C THR A 397 -18.94 -23.19 6.81
N ILE A 398 -19.75 -22.49 7.62
CA ILE A 398 -19.47 -21.14 8.08
C ILE A 398 -18.16 -21.09 8.87
N GLU A 399 -17.90 -22.09 9.73
CA GLU A 399 -16.66 -22.18 10.50
C GLU A 399 -15.45 -22.29 9.59
N ARG A 400 -15.58 -23.04 8.50
CA ARG A 400 -14.49 -23.19 7.52
C ARG A 400 -14.25 -21.90 6.73
N ILE A 401 -15.31 -21.14 6.46
CA ILE A 401 -15.20 -19.81 5.85
C ILE A 401 -14.45 -18.85 6.78
N ASP A 402 -14.74 -18.84 8.07
CA ASP A 402 -14.06 -18.01 9.06
C ASP A 402 -12.55 -18.35 9.15
N GLU A 403 -12.19 -19.63 9.10
CA GLU A 403 -10.78 -20.04 9.05
C GLU A 403 -10.08 -19.51 7.80
N VAL A 404 -10.71 -19.63 6.63
CA VAL A 404 -10.16 -19.16 5.36
C VAL A 404 -10.00 -17.64 5.34
N LEU A 405 -10.95 -16.91 5.91
CA LEU A 405 -10.98 -15.46 5.93
C LEU A 405 -10.31 -14.84 7.16
N ALA A 406 -9.77 -15.63 8.09
CA ALA A 406 -9.23 -15.16 9.37
C ALA A 406 -8.21 -14.01 9.23
N HIS A 407 -7.42 -13.99 8.15
CA HIS A 407 -6.44 -12.94 7.89
C HIS A 407 -7.10 -11.63 7.40
N LEU A 408 -8.21 -11.68 6.66
CA LEU A 408 -8.98 -10.51 6.21
C LEU A 408 -9.86 -9.95 7.33
N ILE A 409 -10.46 -10.82 8.13
CA ILE A 409 -11.27 -10.45 9.31
C ILE A 409 -10.40 -9.67 10.31
N ARG A 410 -9.18 -10.15 10.59
CA ARG A 410 -8.25 -9.46 11.50
C ARG A 410 -7.74 -8.11 10.97
N GLN A 411 -7.71 -7.92 9.66
CA GLN A 411 -7.33 -6.64 9.06
C GLN A 411 -8.47 -5.61 9.09
N GLY A 412 -9.72 -6.07 9.06
CA GLY A 412 -10.92 -5.23 9.15
C GLY A 412 -11.26 -4.77 10.58
N GLU A 413 -10.76 -5.42 11.61
CA GLU A 413 -10.82 -4.84 12.95
C GLU A 413 -9.88 -3.63 12.96
N PRO A 414 -10.38 -2.41 13.28
CA PRO A 414 -9.50 -1.28 13.50
C PRO A 414 -8.51 -1.72 14.57
N LYS A 415 -7.22 -1.73 14.26
CA LYS A 415 -6.17 -2.11 15.23
C LYS A 415 -6.41 -1.31 16.48
N ARG A 416 -6.92 -1.96 17.52
CA ARG A 416 -7.31 -1.29 18.78
C ARG A 416 -6.08 -0.59 19.31
N VAL A 417 -6.14 0.72 19.41
CA VAL A 417 -5.09 1.54 20.02
C VAL A 417 -4.70 0.91 21.35
N ARG A 418 -3.44 0.52 21.48
CA ARG A 418 -2.92 -0.02 22.75
C ARG A 418 -2.40 1.12 23.61
N VAL A 419 -2.62 1.02 24.91
CA VAL A 419 -2.09 2.03 25.86
C VAL A 419 -0.57 2.17 25.74
N GLU A 420 0.12 1.09 25.40
CA GLU A 420 1.57 1.04 25.20
C GLU A 420 2.03 1.86 23.99
N ASP A 421 1.22 1.92 22.93
CA ASP A 421 1.51 2.72 21.74
C ASP A 421 1.33 4.20 22.03
N ILE A 422 0.27 4.55 22.77
CA ILE A 422 0.05 5.92 23.27
C ILE A 422 1.25 6.37 24.13
N GLN A 423 1.69 5.53 25.05
CA GLN A 423 2.85 5.84 25.90
C GLN A 423 4.11 6.09 25.06
N ARG A 424 4.35 5.28 24.01
CA ARG A 424 5.53 5.40 23.14
C ARG A 424 5.51 6.69 22.34
N ILE A 425 4.36 7.04 21.76
CA ILE A 425 4.21 8.24 20.93
C ILE A 425 4.32 9.49 21.78
N VAL A 426 3.62 9.55 22.90
CA VAL A 426 3.69 10.68 23.84
C VAL A 426 5.10 10.84 24.42
N ALA A 427 5.77 9.75 24.80
CA ALA A 427 7.14 9.78 25.27
C ALA A 427 8.09 10.38 24.24
N ARG A 428 7.95 9.99 22.97
CA ARG A 428 8.74 10.53 21.84
C ARG A 428 8.43 12.00 21.60
N HIS A 429 7.18 12.40 21.59
CA HIS A 429 6.76 13.79 21.33
C HIS A 429 7.30 14.75 22.40
N PHE A 430 7.20 14.39 23.66
CA PHE A 430 7.71 15.20 24.78
C PHE A 430 9.19 14.99 25.10
N ASN A 431 9.89 14.17 24.31
CA ASN A 431 11.31 13.79 24.50
C ASN A 431 11.61 13.30 25.92
N VAL A 432 10.76 12.41 26.44
CA VAL A 432 10.93 11.76 27.75
C VAL A 432 11.00 10.24 27.59
N PRO A 433 11.81 9.52 28.36
CA PRO A 433 11.83 8.07 28.34
C PRO A 433 10.45 7.49 28.72
N ARG A 434 10.00 6.45 28.03
CA ARG A 434 8.72 5.77 28.37
C ARG A 434 8.73 5.26 29.83
N SER A 435 9.88 4.79 30.33
CA SER A 435 10.05 4.38 31.72
C SER A 435 9.71 5.49 32.72
N ASP A 436 9.97 6.74 32.38
CA ASP A 436 9.67 7.89 33.23
C ASP A 436 8.18 8.19 33.31
N LEU A 437 7.42 7.93 32.23
CA LEU A 437 5.94 8.01 32.27
C LEU A 437 5.34 7.01 33.26
N LEU A 438 5.98 5.86 33.44
CA LEU A 438 5.55 4.79 34.37
C LEU A 438 6.11 4.97 35.77
N SER A 439 7.17 5.78 35.94
CA SER A 439 7.88 5.99 37.20
C SER A 439 7.05 6.81 38.21
N ASN A 440 7.46 6.75 39.50
CA ASN A 440 6.86 7.56 40.56
C ASN A 440 7.34 9.03 40.60
N ARG A 441 8.18 9.44 39.64
CA ARG A 441 8.69 10.81 39.57
C ARG A 441 7.55 11.82 39.38
N ARG A 442 7.66 12.98 40.12
CA ARG A 442 6.64 14.03 40.17
C ARG A 442 7.09 15.36 39.56
N THR A 443 8.21 15.38 38.82
CA THR A 443 8.68 16.59 38.12
C THR A 443 7.69 17.01 37.04
N ARG A 444 7.48 18.32 36.84
CA ARG A 444 6.52 18.85 35.88
C ARG A 444 6.78 18.35 34.46
N THR A 445 8.03 18.18 34.10
CA THR A 445 8.47 17.67 32.80
C THR A 445 8.02 16.21 32.52
N ILE A 446 7.71 15.43 33.55
CA ILE A 446 7.24 14.05 33.43
C ILE A 446 5.73 13.95 33.71
N VAL A 447 5.23 14.75 34.68
CA VAL A 447 3.81 14.71 35.08
C VAL A 447 2.91 15.17 33.95
N ARG A 448 3.26 16.23 33.21
CA ARG A 448 2.46 16.76 32.11
C ARG A 448 2.31 15.75 30.97
N PRO A 449 3.40 15.21 30.38
CA PRO A 449 3.28 14.13 29.39
C PRO A 449 2.50 12.93 29.86
N ARG A 450 2.66 12.51 31.12
CA ARG A 450 1.90 11.42 31.72
C ARG A 450 0.41 11.71 31.78
N GLN A 451 0.00 12.93 32.15
CA GLN A 451 -1.40 13.35 32.17
C GLN A 451 -2.00 13.35 30.75
N VAL A 452 -1.28 13.85 29.77
CA VAL A 452 -1.66 13.81 28.36
C VAL A 452 -1.82 12.35 27.89
N ALA A 453 -0.88 11.46 28.19
CA ALA A 453 -0.95 10.06 27.82
C ALA A 453 -2.15 9.33 28.47
N MET A 454 -2.45 9.61 29.74
CA MET A 454 -3.63 9.07 30.43
C MET A 454 -4.94 9.58 29.81
N TYR A 455 -5.01 10.85 29.45
CA TYR A 455 -6.16 11.45 28.77
C TYR A 455 -6.38 10.77 27.39
N LEU A 456 -5.34 10.67 26.57
CA LEU A 456 -5.42 10.00 25.26
C LEU A 456 -5.78 8.52 25.41
N ALA A 457 -5.25 7.83 26.43
CA ALA A 457 -5.60 6.44 26.69
C ALA A 457 -7.10 6.28 27.05
N LYS A 458 -7.69 7.23 27.78
CA LYS A 458 -9.13 7.22 28.08
C LYS A 458 -9.97 7.54 26.85
N THR A 459 -9.53 8.48 26.00
CA THR A 459 -10.28 8.95 24.83
C THR A 459 -10.21 7.97 23.66
N LEU A 460 -9.05 7.34 23.44
CA LEU A 460 -8.79 6.50 22.26
C LEU A 460 -8.90 5.00 22.51
N THR A 461 -9.13 4.58 23.77
CA THR A 461 -9.28 3.15 24.10
C THR A 461 -10.53 2.90 24.94
N PRO A 462 -11.17 1.71 24.81
CA PRO A 462 -12.33 1.35 25.62
C PRO A 462 -11.94 0.93 27.06
N ARG A 463 -10.69 1.21 27.50
CA ARG A 463 -10.18 0.78 28.79
C ARG A 463 -10.79 1.57 29.94
N SER A 464 -11.03 0.88 31.06
CA SER A 464 -11.49 1.50 32.30
C SER A 464 -10.36 2.28 32.99
N LEU A 465 -10.72 3.28 33.82
CA LEU A 465 -9.73 4.07 34.58
C LEU A 465 -8.79 3.19 35.44
N PRO A 466 -9.26 2.14 36.13
CA PRO A 466 -8.37 1.22 36.85
C PRO A 466 -7.39 0.46 35.94
N GLU A 467 -7.82 0.05 34.76
CA GLU A 467 -6.93 -0.62 33.79
C GLU A 467 -5.86 0.32 33.25
N ILE A 468 -6.22 1.57 32.93
CA ILE A 468 -5.26 2.60 32.51
C ILE A 468 -4.27 2.82 33.66
N GLY A 469 -4.74 3.00 34.90
CA GLY A 469 -3.89 3.20 36.06
C GLY A 469 -2.85 2.09 36.24
N ARG A 470 -3.25 0.83 36.12
CA ARG A 470 -2.33 -0.33 36.18
C ARG A 470 -1.22 -0.26 35.13
N ARG A 471 -1.55 0.17 33.90
CA ARG A 471 -0.59 0.30 32.80
C ARG A 471 0.33 1.54 32.91
N PHE A 472 0.01 2.49 33.77
CA PHE A 472 0.84 3.66 34.09
C PHE A 472 1.58 3.54 35.43
N GLY A 473 2.11 2.33 35.74
CA GLY A 473 2.90 2.07 36.93
C GLY A 473 2.08 1.80 38.18
N GLY A 474 0.90 1.15 38.05
CA GLY A 474 0.06 0.75 39.17
C GLY A 474 -0.65 1.93 39.87
N ARG A 475 -0.97 2.99 39.13
CA ARG A 475 -1.64 4.17 39.71
C ARG A 475 -3.12 3.93 39.96
N ASP A 476 -3.61 4.57 40.99
CA ASP A 476 -5.02 4.54 41.34
C ASP A 476 -5.89 5.20 40.25
N HIS A 477 -7.12 4.72 40.10
CA HIS A 477 -8.11 5.25 39.16
C HIS A 477 -8.42 6.73 39.40
N THR A 478 -8.36 7.21 40.65
CA THR A 478 -8.53 8.63 41.01
C THR A 478 -7.43 9.52 40.42
N THR A 479 -6.19 9.00 40.36
CA THR A 479 -5.07 9.71 39.70
C THR A 479 -5.32 9.86 38.20
N VAL A 480 -5.83 8.81 37.54
CA VAL A 480 -6.17 8.84 36.11
C VAL A 480 -7.34 9.80 35.87
N LEU A 481 -8.39 9.72 36.70
CA LEU A 481 -9.56 10.62 36.61
C LEU A 481 -9.16 12.08 36.76
N HIS A 482 -8.30 12.39 37.73
CA HIS A 482 -7.78 13.75 37.92
C HIS A 482 -6.98 14.22 36.68
N ALA A 483 -6.13 13.35 36.11
CA ALA A 483 -5.37 13.67 34.91
C ALA A 483 -6.29 13.97 33.72
N VAL A 484 -7.31 13.15 33.50
CA VAL A 484 -8.31 13.32 32.43
C VAL A 484 -9.04 14.66 32.58
N ARG A 485 -9.66 14.91 33.72
CA ARG A 485 -10.40 16.15 33.99
C ARG A 485 -9.53 17.41 33.87
N LYS A 486 -8.27 17.31 34.29
CA LYS A 486 -7.32 18.41 34.19
C LYS A 486 -7.01 18.77 32.73
N ILE A 487 -6.70 17.77 31.89
CA ILE A 487 -6.40 17.99 30.47
C ILE A 487 -7.66 18.47 29.72
N GLU A 488 -8.84 17.93 29.99
CA GLU A 488 -10.12 18.40 29.45
C GLU A 488 -10.38 19.88 29.78
N GLY A 489 -10.17 20.26 31.04
CA GLY A 489 -10.37 21.64 31.47
C GLY A 489 -9.31 22.62 30.93
N GLU A 490 -8.09 22.16 30.64
CA GLU A 490 -7.04 22.96 30.02
C GLU A 490 -7.21 23.05 28.50
N GLN A 491 -7.66 21.98 27.83
CA GLN A 491 -7.92 21.96 26.39
C GLN A 491 -8.92 23.04 25.94
N SER A 492 -9.95 23.28 26.74
CA SER A 492 -10.95 24.31 26.44
C SER A 492 -10.43 25.78 26.59
N LYS A 493 -9.28 25.97 27.25
CA LYS A 493 -8.70 27.29 27.55
C LYS A 493 -7.40 27.59 26.82
N ASP A 494 -6.71 26.55 26.32
CA ASP A 494 -5.40 26.63 25.68
C ASP A 494 -5.45 26.03 24.26
N ALA A 495 -5.52 26.94 23.26
CA ALA A 495 -5.54 26.55 21.85
C ALA A 495 -4.28 25.76 21.42
N LYS A 496 -3.10 26.02 22.04
CA LYS A 496 -1.86 25.28 21.74
C LYS A 496 -1.95 23.84 22.22
N LEU A 497 -2.50 23.63 23.43
CA LEU A 497 -2.72 22.28 23.93
C LEU A 497 -3.74 21.53 23.09
N SER A 498 -4.81 22.20 22.64
CA SER A 498 -5.81 21.59 21.76
C SER A 498 -5.18 21.10 20.46
N GLN A 499 -4.36 21.92 19.82
CA GLN A 499 -3.64 21.58 18.60
C GLN A 499 -2.62 20.44 18.83
N GLU A 500 -1.89 20.45 19.95
CA GLU A 500 -0.94 19.40 20.33
C GLU A 500 -1.64 18.06 20.53
N LEU A 501 -2.82 18.05 21.17
CA LEU A 501 -3.64 16.84 21.35
C LEU A 501 -4.15 16.29 20.02
N GLU A 502 -4.57 17.14 19.08
CA GLU A 502 -4.98 16.69 17.74
C GLU A 502 -3.83 16.10 16.94
N ILE A 503 -2.64 16.69 17.01
CA ILE A 503 -1.42 16.12 16.40
C ILE A 503 -1.12 14.74 16.99
N LEU A 504 -1.17 14.61 18.32
CA LEU A 504 -0.93 13.34 18.99
C LEU A 504 -1.97 12.26 18.64
N LYS A 505 -3.26 12.62 18.57
CA LYS A 505 -4.33 11.71 18.13
C LYS A 505 -4.06 11.21 16.72
N ARG A 506 -3.72 12.10 15.80
CA ARG A 506 -3.38 11.78 14.41
C ARG A 506 -2.17 10.84 14.34
N LEU A 507 -1.08 11.15 15.02
CA LEU A 507 0.12 10.30 15.07
C LEU A 507 -0.16 8.90 15.65
N ILE A 508 -1.07 8.79 16.63
CA ILE A 508 -1.48 7.50 17.21
C ILE A 508 -2.29 6.70 16.20
N GLN A 509 -3.14 7.34 15.41
CA GLN A 509 -3.94 6.68 14.37
C GLN A 509 -3.12 6.31 13.13
N GLU A 510 -2.13 7.11 12.73
CA GLU A 510 -1.25 6.85 11.58
C GLU A 510 -0.21 5.73 11.81
N GLN A 511 0.13 5.40 13.06
CA GLN A 511 1.06 4.31 13.41
C GLN A 511 0.36 2.94 13.55
N GLN A 512 -0.93 2.86 13.27
CA GLN A 512 -1.71 1.63 13.22
C GLN A 512 -1.67 1.01 11.81
#